data_1434d3efef0ac8b06170ace57b05a7b2
#
_entry.id   1434d3efef0ac8b06170ace57b05a7b2
#
_cell.length_a   1.000
_cell.length_b   1.000
_cell.length_c   1.000
_cell.angle_alpha   90.00
_cell.angle_beta   90.00
_cell.angle_gamma   90.00
#
_symmetry.space_group_name_H-M   'P 1'
#
loop_
_entity.id
_entity.type
_entity.pdbx_description
1 polymer ?
#
loop_
_entity_poly.entity_id
_entity_poly.type
_entity_poly.pdbx_seq_one_letter_code
_entity_poly.pdbx_strand_id
1 'polypeptide(L)' 'MKIKVLTFAQTRTQLGFGEKDFECDASETPRQIFHRIAPQFDPGKTIRVAVDQEYADWDKPIGNATELALIPPVSGG' A
#
# COMPACT_ATOMS: atom_id res chain seq x y z
N MET A 1 7.33 12.08 7.63
CA MET A 1 8.26 10.96 7.45
C MET A 1 8.10 10.37 6.06
N LYS A 2 9.06 9.62 5.60
CA LYS A 2 8.99 8.95 4.30
C LYS A 2 8.67 7.47 4.47
N ILE A 3 7.87 6.95 3.55
CA ILE A 3 7.60 5.52 3.51
C ILE A 3 7.85 5.02 2.09
N LYS A 4 8.44 3.83 1.98
CA LYS A 4 8.63 3.18 0.70
C LYS A 4 7.39 2.39 0.35
N VAL A 5 6.82 2.65 -0.81
CA VAL A 5 5.63 1.93 -1.29
C VAL A 5 6.04 0.96 -2.37
N LEU A 6 5.68 -0.30 -2.19
CA LEU A 6 5.97 -1.38 -3.14
C LEU A 6 4.68 -1.86 -3.79
N THR A 7 4.74 -2.11 -5.08
CA THR A 7 3.62 -2.68 -5.82
C THR A 7 4.11 -3.89 -6.61
N PHE A 8 3.22 -4.83 -6.87
CA PHE A 8 3.56 -6.07 -7.57
C PHE A 8 2.49 -6.43 -8.59
N ALA A 9 2.91 -7.08 -9.68
CA ALA A 9 2.01 -7.61 -10.71
C ALA A 9 1.01 -6.53 -11.17
N GLN A 10 -0.28 -6.81 -11.08
CA GLN A 10 -1.31 -5.89 -11.57
C GLN A 10 -1.37 -4.57 -10.81
N THR A 11 -1.00 -4.54 -9.53
CA THR A 11 -0.98 -3.27 -8.79
C THR A 11 0.14 -2.38 -9.31
N ARG A 12 1.25 -2.96 -9.73
CA ARG A 12 2.34 -2.22 -10.36
C ARG A 12 1.86 -1.54 -11.65
N THR A 13 1.10 -2.26 -12.45
CA THR A 13 0.55 -1.71 -13.69
C THR A 13 -0.46 -0.59 -13.40
N GLN A 14 -1.32 -0.80 -12.41
CA GLN A 14 -2.36 0.15 -12.06
C GLN A 14 -1.81 1.46 -11.50
N LEU A 15 -0.76 1.39 -10.68
CA LEU A 15 -0.18 2.57 -10.07
C LEU A 15 0.96 3.19 -10.86
N GLY A 16 1.55 2.44 -11.78
CA GLY A 16 2.57 2.96 -12.67
C GLY A 16 3.99 2.96 -12.11
N PHE A 17 4.22 2.29 -10.99
CA PHE A 17 5.56 2.15 -10.43
C PHE A 17 5.67 0.85 -9.64
N GLY A 18 6.89 0.34 -9.49
CA GLY A 18 7.14 -0.84 -8.68
C GLY A 18 7.57 -0.50 -7.26
N GLU A 19 8.29 0.59 -7.11
CA GLU A 19 8.80 1.05 -5.82
C GLU A 19 8.98 2.56 -5.88
N LYS A 20 8.50 3.25 -4.85
CA LYS A 20 8.62 4.71 -4.80
C LYS A 20 8.43 5.19 -3.37
N ASP A 21 9.17 6.24 -2.99
CA ASP A 21 9.04 6.85 -1.68
C ASP A 21 7.98 7.94 -1.69
N PHE A 22 7.22 8.03 -0.60
CA PHE A 22 6.21 9.07 -0.41
C PHE A 22 6.31 9.66 0.99
N GLU A 23 5.93 10.92 1.11
CA GLU A 23 5.81 11.56 2.42
C GLU A 23 4.50 11.13 3.08
N CYS A 24 4.55 10.89 4.37
CA CYS A 24 3.35 10.50 5.13
C CYS A 24 3.52 10.84 6.61
N ASP A 25 2.42 10.71 7.34
CA ASP A 25 2.39 10.88 8.79
C ASP A 25 2.17 9.54 9.47
N ALA A 26 2.75 9.38 10.66
CA ALA A 26 2.59 8.16 11.44
C ALA A 26 1.12 7.86 11.77
N SER A 27 0.27 8.89 11.81
CA SER A 27 -1.16 8.73 12.09
C SER A 27 -1.97 8.30 10.88
N GLU A 28 -1.41 8.33 9.67
CA GLU A 28 -2.12 7.92 8.49
C GLU A 28 -2.28 6.39 8.43
N THR A 29 -3.42 5.96 7.92
CA THR A 29 -3.66 4.54 7.66
C THR A 29 -3.21 4.21 6.23
N PRO A 30 -2.97 2.93 5.93
CA PRO A 30 -2.68 2.54 4.54
C PRO A 30 -3.75 3.02 3.56
N ARG A 31 -5.03 2.93 3.94
CA ARG A 31 -6.13 3.39 3.10
C ARG A 31 -6.00 4.88 2.77
N GLN A 32 -5.69 5.70 3.77
CA GLN A 32 -5.53 7.13 3.58
C GLN A 32 -4.35 7.45 2.66
N ILE A 33 -3.24 6.75 2.86
CA ILE A 33 -2.05 6.95 2.04
C ILE A 33 -2.34 6.62 0.57
N PHE A 34 -2.93 5.46 0.31
CA PHE A 34 -3.23 5.07 -1.07
C PHE A 34 -4.31 5.92 -1.70
N HIS A 35 -5.27 6.40 -0.93
CA HIS A 35 -6.27 7.34 -1.44
C HIS A 35 -5.63 8.64 -1.91
N ARG A 36 -4.60 9.09 -1.20
CA ARG A 36 -3.89 10.33 -1.52
C ARG A 36 -2.98 10.17 -2.75
N ILE A 37 -2.22 9.08 -2.83
CA ILE A 37 -1.25 8.91 -3.91
C ILE A 37 -1.87 8.30 -5.18
N ALA A 38 -2.99 7.63 -5.06
CA ALA A 38 -3.68 7.01 -6.19
C ALA A 38 -5.19 7.06 -5.98
N PRO A 39 -5.80 8.26 -6.10
CA PRO A 39 -7.23 8.42 -5.74
C PRO A 39 -8.19 7.56 -6.55
N GLN A 40 -7.80 7.14 -7.74
CA GLN A 40 -8.65 6.30 -8.58
C GLN A 40 -8.49 4.81 -8.29
N PHE A 41 -7.50 4.46 -7.49
CA PHE A 41 -7.25 3.07 -7.16
C PHE A 41 -8.13 2.64 -5.99
N ASP A 42 -8.87 1.56 -6.18
CA ASP A 42 -9.69 0.98 -5.13
C ASP A 42 -9.22 -0.45 -4.88
N PRO A 43 -8.66 -0.74 -3.70
CA PRO A 43 -8.19 -2.09 -3.41
C PRO A 43 -9.33 -3.11 -3.28
N GLY A 44 -10.57 -2.64 -3.04
CA GLY A 44 -11.68 -3.55 -2.86
C GLY A 44 -11.46 -4.49 -1.68
N LYS A 45 -11.83 -5.75 -1.85
CA LYS A 45 -11.69 -6.76 -0.81
C LYS A 45 -10.60 -7.77 -1.09
N THR A 46 -9.96 -7.69 -2.26
CA THR A 46 -9.01 -8.71 -2.69
C THR A 46 -7.55 -8.29 -2.55
N ILE A 47 -7.28 -6.99 -2.62
CA ILE A 47 -5.91 -6.51 -2.48
C ILE A 47 -5.62 -6.27 -1.02
N ARG A 48 -4.55 -6.86 -0.53
CA ARG A 48 -4.14 -6.74 0.86
C ARG A 48 -2.98 -5.76 0.97
N VAL A 49 -2.73 -5.29 2.18
CA VAL A 49 -1.61 -4.41 2.46
C VAL A 49 -0.70 -5.06 3.47
N ALA A 50 0.61 -4.88 3.29
CA ALA A 50 1.60 -5.30 4.26
C ALA A 50 2.36 -4.06 4.73
N VAL A 51 2.58 -3.98 6.02
CA VAL A 51 3.34 -2.90 6.66
C VAL A 51 4.58 -3.53 7.26
N ASP A 52 5.76 -3.09 6.82
CA ASP A 52 7.04 -3.67 7.22
C ASP A 52 7.05 -5.19 7.08
N GLN A 53 6.55 -5.68 5.91
CA GLN A 53 6.56 -7.08 5.53
C GLN A 53 5.60 -7.98 6.33
N GLU A 54 4.64 -7.39 7.03
CA GLU A 54 3.60 -8.14 7.73
C GLU A 54 2.23 -7.68 7.25
N TYR A 55 1.33 -8.60 7.03
CA TYR A 55 -0.04 -8.24 6.67
C TYR A 55 -0.64 -7.32 7.73
N ALA A 56 -1.31 -6.29 7.29
CA ALA A 56 -1.82 -5.26 8.16
C ALA A 56 -3.25 -4.90 7.82
N ASP A 57 -3.87 -4.15 8.72
CA ASP A 57 -5.22 -3.63 8.54
C ASP A 57 -5.16 -2.34 7.72
N TRP A 58 -6.04 -2.22 6.73
CA TRP A 58 -6.13 -1.00 5.92
C TRP A 58 -6.42 0.25 6.74
N ASP A 59 -7.06 0.09 7.87
CA ASP A 59 -7.57 1.20 8.69
C ASP A 59 -6.84 1.41 10.01
N LYS A 60 -5.67 0.84 10.15
CA LYS A 60 -4.81 1.11 11.30
C LYS A 60 -3.67 2.05 10.93
N PRO A 61 -3.32 3.01 11.80
CA PRO A 61 -2.18 3.89 11.53
C PRO A 61 -0.88 3.11 11.32
N ILE A 62 -0.07 3.61 10.41
CA ILE A 62 1.20 2.95 10.08
C ILE A 62 2.27 3.09 11.16
N GLY A 63 2.15 4.09 12.02
CA GLY A 63 3.15 4.31 13.06
C GLY A 63 4.51 4.64 12.49
N ASN A 64 5.53 3.97 12.98
CA ASN A 64 6.92 4.18 12.55
C ASN A 64 7.34 3.26 11.39
N ALA A 65 6.39 2.78 10.64
CA ALA A 65 6.68 1.88 9.53
C ALA A 65 7.54 2.56 8.46
N THR A 66 8.36 1.77 7.78
CA THR A 66 9.23 2.26 6.72
C THR A 66 8.83 1.75 5.36
N GLU A 67 7.99 0.71 5.31
CA GLU A 67 7.62 0.06 4.05
C GLU A 67 6.13 -0.26 4.04
N LEU A 68 5.50 -0.03 2.90
CA LEU A 68 4.10 -0.31 2.69
C LEU A 68 3.96 -1.02 1.35
N ALA A 69 3.42 -2.23 1.33
CA ALA A 69 3.31 -3.02 0.11
C ALA A 69 1.87 -3.36 -0.22
N LEU A 70 1.53 -3.28 -1.50
CA LEU A 70 0.25 -3.75 -2.01
C LEU A 70 0.41 -5.18 -2.48
N ILE A 71 -0.34 -6.08 -1.88
CA ILE A 71 -0.28 -7.50 -2.21
C ILE A 71 -1.49 -7.86 -3.05
N PRO A 72 -1.31 -8.13 -4.34
CA PRO A 72 -2.44 -8.50 -5.20
C PRO A 72 -2.97 -9.88 -4.83
N PRO A 73 -4.20 -10.20 -5.23
CA PRO A 73 -4.74 -11.52 -4.95
C PRO A 73 -3.92 -12.58 -5.69
N VAL A 74 -3.74 -13.71 -5.05
CA VAL A 74 -3.09 -14.85 -5.69
C VAL A 74 -4.05 -15.34 -6.76
N SER A 75 -3.62 -15.28 -8.02
CA SER A 75 -4.43 -15.86 -9.08
C SER A 75 -4.50 -17.35 -8.82
N GLY A 76 -5.65 -17.79 -8.44
CA GLY A 76 -5.88 -19.15 -8.04
C GLY A 76 -5.48 -20.13 -9.09
N GLY A 77 -4.38 -20.57 -8.96
CA GLY A 77 -3.69 -21.50 -9.83
C GLY A 77 -4.56 -22.42 -10.56
#